data_e2344db7e539e05da4aca28d6c18d223
#
_entry.id   e2344db7e539e05da4aca28d6c18d223
#
_cell.length_a   1.000
_cell.length_b   1.000
_cell.length_c   1.000
_cell.angle_alpha   90.00
_cell.angle_beta   90.00
_cell.angle_gamma   90.00
#
_symmetry.space_group_name_H-M   'P 1'
#
loop_
_entity.id
_entity.type
_entity.pdbx_description
1 polymer ?
#
loop_
_entity_poly.entity_id
_entity_poly.type
_entity_poly.pdbx_seq_one_letter_code
_entity_poly.pdbx_strand_id
1 'polypeptide(L)'
;GHTYVLWHDGKIIGCGSVGSDENTPEIVAAFLLPEYIGRGYGRKLFEVLESDELCTIAGRVWLTSSVTATPFYEKMGYTYRFGYRNRDGEDNLIEMEKNL
;
A
#
# COMPACT_ATOMS: atom_id res chain seq x y z
N GLY A 1 -10.87 2.49 10.37
CA GLY A 1 -9.72 2.76 9.56
C GLY A 1 -9.27 4.20 9.60
N HIS A 2 -8.06 4.44 9.18
CA HIS A 2 -7.47 5.76 9.17
C HIS A 2 -7.07 6.15 7.75
N THR A 3 -7.37 7.39 7.37
CA THR A 3 -7.01 7.93 6.05
C THR A 3 -5.92 8.99 6.21
N TYR A 4 -4.91 8.91 5.38
CA TYR A 4 -3.79 9.84 5.37
C TYR A 4 -3.71 10.54 4.02
N VAL A 5 -3.30 11.79 4.04
CA VAL A 5 -3.08 12.56 2.82
C VAL A 5 -1.66 13.06 2.78
N LEU A 6 -1.13 13.17 1.56
CA LEU A 6 0.21 13.69 1.33
C LEU A 6 0.08 15.07 0.68
N TRP A 7 0.62 16.08 1.35
CA TRP A 7 0.59 17.48 0.89
C TRP A 7 1.91 17.89 0.28
N HIS A 8 1.84 18.66 -0.77
CA HIS A 8 3.02 19.28 -1.37
C HIS A 8 2.61 20.63 -1.98
N ASP A 9 3.30 21.70 -1.58
CA ASP A 9 3.02 23.07 -2.04
C ASP A 9 1.54 23.46 -1.91
N GLY A 10 0.93 23.14 -0.76
CA GLY A 10 -0.46 23.48 -0.48
C GLY A 10 -1.50 22.64 -1.22
N LYS A 11 -1.09 21.55 -1.82
CA LYS A 11 -1.95 20.69 -2.65
C LYS A 11 -1.86 19.26 -2.18
N ILE A 12 -2.98 18.55 -2.19
CA ILE A 12 -2.99 17.12 -1.89
C ILE A 12 -2.53 16.37 -3.15
N ILE A 13 -1.42 15.65 -3.05
CA ILE A 13 -0.84 14.93 -4.18
C ILE A 13 -0.99 13.42 -4.06
N GLY A 14 -1.42 12.94 -2.90
CA GLY A 14 -1.66 11.52 -2.71
C GLY A 14 -2.47 11.26 -1.45
N CYS A 15 -2.99 10.06 -1.35
CA CYS A 15 -3.71 9.62 -0.16
C CYS A 15 -3.67 8.11 -0.07
N GLY A 16 -4.08 7.60 1.08
CA GLY A 16 -4.25 6.18 1.30
C GLY A 16 -4.96 5.95 2.61
N SER A 17 -5.53 4.78 2.77
CA SER A 17 -6.25 4.42 3.98
C SER A 17 -5.74 3.08 4.50
N VAL A 18 -5.78 2.93 5.82
CA VAL A 18 -5.49 1.66 6.49
C VAL A 18 -6.78 1.19 7.15
N GLY A 19 -7.26 0.03 6.75
CA GLY A 19 -8.39 -0.63 7.37
C GLY A 19 -7.95 -1.93 8.02
N SER A 20 -8.86 -2.60 8.70
CA SER A 20 -8.59 -3.89 9.30
C SER A 20 -9.58 -4.92 8.76
N ASP A 21 -9.06 -6.06 8.33
CA ASP A 21 -9.85 -7.19 7.89
C ASP A 21 -9.31 -8.43 8.60
N GLU A 22 -10.16 -9.05 9.41
CA GLU A 22 -9.83 -10.27 10.16
C GLU A 22 -8.49 -10.19 10.92
N ASN A 23 -8.25 -9.08 11.60
CA ASN A 23 -7.05 -8.83 12.41
C ASN A 23 -5.77 -8.57 11.60
N THR A 24 -5.89 -8.43 10.28
CA THR A 24 -4.75 -8.06 9.44
C THR A 24 -5.05 -6.72 8.78
N PRO A 25 -4.28 -5.67 9.06
CA PRO A 25 -4.52 -4.38 8.42
C PRO A 25 -4.26 -4.43 6.93
N GLU A 26 -5.10 -3.73 6.18
CA GLU A 26 -5.01 -3.64 4.73
C GLU A 26 -4.86 -2.18 4.32
N ILE A 27 -3.92 -1.92 3.41
CA ILE A 27 -3.82 -0.61 2.77
C ILE A 27 -4.77 -0.59 1.58
N VAL A 28 -5.72 0.34 1.64
CA VAL A 28 -6.76 0.46 0.59
C VAL A 28 -6.74 1.88 0.03
N ALA A 29 -7.20 2.02 -1.22
CA ALA A 29 -7.36 3.32 -1.88
C ALA A 29 -6.09 4.17 -1.89
N ALA A 30 -4.92 3.55 -1.95
CA ALA A 30 -3.67 4.29 -2.07
C ALA A 30 -3.56 4.89 -3.47
N PHE A 31 -3.28 6.18 -3.52
CA PHE A 31 -3.28 6.94 -4.75
C PHE A 31 -2.22 8.03 -4.71
N LEU A 32 -1.56 8.25 -5.85
CA LEU A 32 -0.60 9.33 -6.03
C LEU A 32 -0.84 9.96 -7.39
N LEU A 33 -0.85 11.29 -7.47
CA LEU A 33 -1.02 11.98 -8.75
C LEU A 33 0.11 11.58 -9.70
N PRO A 34 -0.21 11.35 -11.00
CA PRO A 34 0.79 10.85 -11.95
C PRO A 34 2.05 11.70 -12.07
N GLU A 35 1.93 13.02 -11.94
CA GLU A 35 3.08 13.93 -12.04
C GLU A 35 4.10 13.74 -10.92
N TYR A 36 3.71 13.10 -9.83
CA TYR A 36 4.57 12.90 -8.66
C TYR A 36 5.12 11.48 -8.56
N ILE A 37 4.77 10.62 -9.50
CA ILE A 37 5.27 9.25 -9.53
C ILE A 37 6.77 9.26 -9.90
N GLY A 38 7.56 8.42 -9.24
CA GLY A 38 8.99 8.30 -9.51
C GLY A 38 9.86 9.33 -8.80
N ARG A 39 9.30 10.09 -7.87
CA ARG A 39 10.03 11.13 -7.14
C ARG A 39 10.21 10.83 -5.64
N GLY A 40 9.90 9.62 -5.21
CA GLY A 40 10.01 9.24 -3.80
C GLY A 40 8.80 9.55 -2.94
N TYR A 41 7.77 10.20 -3.48
CA TYR A 41 6.56 10.51 -2.72
C TYR A 41 5.74 9.28 -2.38
N GLY A 42 5.72 8.29 -3.27
CA GLY A 42 5.04 7.03 -3.00
C GLY A 42 5.62 6.32 -1.80
N ARG A 43 6.94 6.28 -1.71
CA ARG A 43 7.63 5.69 -0.55
C ARG A 43 7.27 6.41 0.75
N LYS A 44 7.23 7.75 0.71
CA LYS A 44 6.81 8.55 1.88
C LYS A 44 5.39 8.23 2.31
N LEU A 45 4.48 8.12 1.34
CA LEU A 45 3.08 7.80 1.64
C LEU A 45 2.99 6.43 2.32
N PHE A 46 3.68 5.42 1.79
CA PHE A 46 3.63 4.08 2.36
C PHE A 46 4.33 3.99 3.71
N GLU A 47 5.39 4.76 3.94
CA GLU A 47 6.01 4.85 5.27
C GLU A 47 4.99 5.36 6.31
N VAL A 48 4.20 6.37 5.95
CA VAL A 48 3.15 6.89 6.83
C VAL A 48 2.06 5.85 7.06
N LEU A 49 1.58 5.21 5.98
CA LEU A 49 0.54 4.18 6.10
C LEU A 49 1.00 3.00 6.97
N GLU A 50 2.24 2.56 6.78
CA GLU A 50 2.81 1.45 7.55
C GLU A 50 3.08 1.81 9.00
N SER A 51 3.16 3.10 9.33
CA SER A 51 3.32 3.56 10.70
C SER A 51 2.00 3.69 11.44
N ASP A 52 0.86 3.44 10.78
CA ASP A 52 -0.43 3.46 11.42
C ASP A 52 -0.48 2.45 12.57
N GLU A 53 -1.20 2.81 13.62
CA GLU A 53 -1.30 1.99 14.83
C GLU A 53 -1.76 0.56 14.52
N LEU A 54 -2.70 0.39 13.60
CA LEU A 54 -3.17 -0.94 13.23
C LEU A 54 -2.03 -1.79 12.66
N CYS A 55 -1.18 -1.20 11.84
CA CYS A 55 -0.05 -1.90 11.24
C CYS A 55 1.03 -2.21 12.28
N THR A 56 1.36 -1.26 13.15
CA THR A 56 2.41 -1.45 14.16
C THR A 56 2.02 -2.50 15.18
N ILE A 57 0.76 -2.55 15.60
CA ILE A 57 0.26 -3.55 16.53
C ILE A 57 0.29 -4.95 15.88
N ALA A 58 -0.16 -5.07 14.64
CA ALA A 58 -0.20 -6.35 13.95
C ALA A 58 1.19 -6.84 13.53
N GLY A 59 2.14 -5.92 13.32
CA GLY A 59 3.47 -6.26 12.83
C GLY A 59 3.51 -6.64 11.37
N ARG A 60 2.44 -6.38 10.64
CA ARG A 60 2.34 -6.69 9.21
C ARG A 60 1.19 -5.93 8.57
N VAL A 61 1.22 -5.85 7.25
CA VAL A 61 0.18 -5.19 6.46
C VAL A 61 0.08 -5.88 5.09
N TRP A 62 -1.10 -5.87 4.49
CA TRP A 62 -1.28 -6.40 3.16
C TRP A 62 -2.02 -5.40 2.27
N LEU A 63 -1.96 -5.64 0.98
CA LEU A 63 -2.64 -4.82 -0.02
C LEU A 63 -2.92 -5.66 -1.26
N THR A 64 -3.74 -5.10 -2.15
CA THR A 64 -4.02 -5.68 -3.45
C THR A 64 -3.39 -4.80 -4.51
N SER A 65 -2.54 -5.38 -5.34
CA SER A 65 -1.78 -4.68 -6.38
C SER A 65 -2.26 -5.07 -7.77
N SER A 66 -2.18 -4.14 -8.71
CA SER A 66 -2.28 -4.49 -10.12
C SER A 66 -1.00 -5.20 -10.55
N VAL A 67 -1.08 -5.93 -11.68
CA VAL A 67 0.10 -6.63 -12.22
C VAL A 67 1.24 -5.64 -12.50
N THR A 68 0.91 -4.46 -13.02
CA THR A 68 1.93 -3.47 -13.39
C THR A 68 2.56 -2.79 -12.19
N ALA A 69 1.88 -2.77 -11.05
CA ALA A 69 2.39 -2.10 -9.84
C ALA A 69 3.23 -3.01 -8.95
N THR A 70 3.26 -4.33 -9.19
CA THR A 70 4.00 -5.25 -8.32
C THR A 70 5.47 -4.89 -8.16
N PRO A 71 6.22 -4.47 -9.21
CA PRO A 71 7.63 -4.09 -9.02
C PRO A 71 7.81 -2.94 -8.03
N PHE A 72 6.89 -1.98 -8.02
CA PHE A 72 6.93 -0.86 -7.08
C PHE A 72 6.82 -1.36 -5.64
N TYR A 73 5.86 -2.25 -5.39
CA TYR A 73 5.66 -2.81 -4.05
C TYR A 73 6.80 -3.73 -3.63
N GLU A 74 7.34 -4.51 -4.57
CA GLU A 74 8.49 -5.37 -4.28
C GLU A 74 9.70 -4.56 -3.81
N LYS A 75 9.93 -3.40 -4.42
CA LYS A 75 11.02 -2.50 -4.01
C LYS A 75 10.82 -1.95 -2.60
N MET A 76 9.59 -1.88 -2.13
CA MET A 76 9.27 -1.44 -0.77
C MET A 76 9.25 -2.58 0.24
N GLY A 77 9.57 -3.79 -0.18
CA GLY A 77 9.64 -4.94 0.72
C GLY A 77 8.42 -5.82 0.75
N TYR A 78 7.45 -5.61 -0.14
CA TYR A 78 6.26 -6.45 -0.23
C TYR A 78 6.58 -7.72 -1.00
N THR A 79 5.96 -8.81 -0.57
CA THR A 79 6.04 -10.11 -1.24
C THR A 79 4.64 -10.64 -1.50
N TYR A 80 4.52 -11.68 -2.29
CA TYR A 80 3.21 -12.26 -2.57
C TYR A 80 2.65 -12.90 -1.31
N ARG A 81 1.41 -12.54 -0.96
CA ARG A 81 0.78 -12.92 0.32
C ARG A 81 0.73 -14.42 0.57
N PHE A 82 0.56 -15.19 -0.49
CA PHE A 82 0.47 -16.64 -0.37
C PHE A 82 1.72 -17.34 -0.91
N GLY A 83 2.84 -16.62 -1.02
CA GLY A 83 4.10 -17.17 -1.52
C GLY A 83 4.11 -17.40 -3.02
N TYR A 84 3.07 -17.01 -3.73
CA TYR A 84 2.97 -17.12 -5.17
C TYR A 84 2.11 -15.98 -5.73
N ARG A 85 2.20 -15.80 -7.03
CA ARG A 85 1.43 -14.78 -7.71
C ARG A 85 -0.01 -15.25 -7.90
N ASN A 86 -0.93 -14.63 -7.16
CA ASN A 86 -2.34 -14.94 -7.24
C ASN A 86 -2.96 -14.21 -8.45
N ARG A 87 -3.42 -14.98 -9.45
CA ARG A 87 -4.04 -14.43 -10.65
C ARG A 87 -5.49 -14.86 -10.83
N ASP A 88 -6.09 -15.38 -9.80
CA ASP A 88 -7.42 -15.97 -9.90
C ASP A 88 -8.55 -14.93 -9.84
N GLY A 89 -8.23 -13.65 -9.70
CA GLY A 89 -9.21 -12.58 -9.73
C GLY A 89 -9.60 -12.21 -11.15
N GLU A 90 -10.88 -11.87 -11.35
CA GLU A 90 -11.37 -11.40 -12.64
C GLU A 90 -10.68 -10.11 -13.08
N ASP A 91 -10.14 -9.36 -12.12
CA ASP A 91 -9.50 -8.06 -12.32
C ASP A 91 -7.98 -8.14 -12.30
N ASN A 92 -7.41 -9.34 -12.29
CA ASN A 92 -5.96 -9.58 -12.26
C ASN A 92 -5.26 -8.90 -11.09
N LEU A 93 -5.94 -8.80 -9.95
CA LEU A 93 -5.36 -8.22 -8.74
C LEU A 93 -4.50 -9.26 -8.02
N ILE A 94 -3.43 -8.78 -7.41
CA ILE A 94 -2.45 -9.62 -6.75
C ILE A 94 -2.34 -9.19 -5.29
N GLU A 95 -2.53 -10.12 -4.35
CA GLU A 95 -2.38 -9.82 -2.94
C GLU A 95 -0.91 -9.88 -2.55
N MET A 96 -0.45 -8.82 -1.91
CA MET A 96 0.92 -8.70 -1.44
C MET A 96 0.93 -8.32 0.05
N GLU A 97 1.99 -8.69 0.74
CA GLU A 97 2.11 -8.39 2.17
C GLU A 97 3.53 -8.02 2.55
N LYS A 98 3.66 -7.37 3.69
CA LYS A 98 4.95 -6.97 4.24
C LYS A 98 4.94 -7.16 5.75
N ASN A 99 5.99 -7.76 6.28
CA ASN A 99 6.24 -7.80 7.71
C ASN A 99 6.95 -6.51 8.12
N LEU A 100 6.49 -5.92 9.21
CA LEU A 100 6.97 -4.63 9.67
C LEU A 100 7.88 -4.75 10.88
#